data_23ef9c318ee26589f8a5bb15841627d3
#
_entry.id   23ef9c318ee26589f8a5bb15841627d3
#
_cell.length_a   1.000
_cell.length_b   1.000
_cell.length_c   1.000
_cell.angle_alpha   90.00
_cell.angle_beta   90.00
_cell.angle_gamma   90.00
#
_symmetry.space_group_name_H-M   'P 1'
#
loop_
_entity.id
_entity.type
_entity.pdbx_description
1 polymer ?
#
loop_
_entity_poly.entity_id
_entity_poly.type
_entity_poly.pdbx_seq_one_letter_code
_entity_poly.pdbx_strand_id
1 'polypeptide(L)'
;MLKTLQARLHQYVNCELPDVQAGFRKGRRTRDQIANILRIMEKAREFQKNIYFCFIDYAKAFDCVDHKKLWKIPTEMGIPDHLTCLLRNLYVGQEATVRTGHGTTDWFQIGKGVRQGCVLSPCLFNF
;
A
#
# COMPACT_ATOMS: atom_id res chain seq x y z
N MET A 1 5.29 18.61 5.95
CA MET A 1 6.40 17.66 5.85
C MET A 1 5.99 16.33 5.19
N LEU A 2 5.03 15.53 5.72
CA LEU A 2 4.66 14.23 5.14
C LEU A 2 4.13 14.32 3.70
N LYS A 3 3.33 15.32 3.34
CA LYS A 3 2.85 15.55 1.96
C LYS A 3 3.99 15.81 0.97
N THR A 4 5.02 16.53 1.40
CA THR A 4 6.21 16.79 0.56
C THR A 4 6.99 15.51 0.31
N LEU A 5 7.16 14.68 1.36
CA LEU A 5 7.80 13.38 1.26
C LEU A 5 7.00 12.44 0.35
N GLN A 6 5.69 12.38 0.51
CA GLN A 6 4.80 11.63 -0.37
C GLN A 6 4.95 12.05 -1.83
N ALA A 7 4.94 13.35 -2.13
CA ALA A 7 5.07 13.85 -3.49
C ALA A 7 6.40 13.43 -4.15
N ARG A 8 7.50 13.42 -3.38
CA ARG A 8 8.80 12.95 -3.85
C ARG A 8 8.80 11.44 -4.11
N LEU A 9 8.24 10.64 -3.20
CA LEU A 9 8.14 9.19 -3.37
C LEU A 9 7.28 8.79 -4.57
N HIS A 10 6.17 9.48 -4.81
CA HIS A 10 5.30 9.19 -5.95
C HIS A 10 5.99 9.27 -7.31
N GLN A 11 7.04 10.08 -7.44
CA GLN A 11 7.81 10.15 -8.69
C GLN A 11 8.49 8.81 -9.01
N TYR A 12 9.04 8.13 -8.00
CA TYR A 12 9.68 6.82 -8.15
C TYR A 12 8.64 5.69 -8.24
N VAL A 13 7.74 5.62 -7.29
CA VAL A 13 6.74 4.56 -7.19
C VAL A 13 5.87 4.47 -8.45
N ASN A 14 5.43 5.58 -9.02
CA ASN A 14 4.60 5.56 -10.22
C ASN A 14 5.34 5.05 -11.47
N CYS A 15 6.66 5.15 -11.51
CA CYS A 15 7.47 4.64 -12.63
C CYS A 15 7.64 3.12 -12.55
N GLU A 16 7.74 2.57 -11.33
CA GLU A 16 8.03 1.15 -11.10
C GLU A 16 6.77 0.29 -10.98
N LEU A 17 5.62 0.89 -10.63
CA LEU A 17 4.38 0.14 -10.50
C LEU A 17 3.90 -0.39 -11.85
N PRO A 18 3.61 -1.71 -11.94
CA PRO A 18 3.07 -2.30 -13.16
C PRO A 18 1.72 -1.68 -13.53
N ASP A 19 1.40 -1.66 -14.82
CA ASP A 19 0.16 -1.05 -15.32
C ASP A 19 -1.12 -1.68 -14.79
N VAL A 20 -1.06 -2.94 -14.37
CA VAL A 20 -2.18 -3.66 -13.76
C VAL A 20 -2.49 -3.17 -12.34
N GLN A 21 -1.53 -2.53 -11.65
CA GLN A 21 -1.75 -1.99 -10.32
C GLN A 21 -2.64 -0.75 -10.39
N ALA A 22 -3.82 -0.83 -9.80
CA ALA A 22 -4.78 0.26 -9.75
C ALA A 22 -4.93 0.86 -8.34
N GLY A 23 -4.69 0.07 -7.29
CA GLY A 23 -4.81 0.49 -5.90
C GLY A 23 -3.83 1.61 -5.55
N PHE A 24 -4.32 2.66 -4.88
CA PHE A 24 -3.54 3.81 -4.41
C PHE A 24 -2.71 4.53 -5.49
N ARG A 25 -3.07 4.40 -6.75
CA ARG A 25 -2.41 5.04 -7.89
C ARG A 25 -3.21 6.23 -8.39
N LYS A 26 -2.53 7.36 -8.61
CA LYS A 26 -3.17 8.58 -9.16
C LYS A 26 -3.75 8.30 -10.55
N GLY A 27 -5.00 8.74 -10.77
CA GLY A 27 -5.69 8.57 -12.05
C GLY A 27 -6.33 7.19 -12.26
N ARG A 28 -6.12 6.23 -11.36
CA ARG A 28 -6.80 4.92 -11.37
C ARG A 28 -7.96 4.95 -10.39
N ARG A 29 -9.16 4.69 -10.85
CA ARG A 29 -10.39 4.73 -10.04
C ARG A 29 -11.01 3.35 -9.97
N THR A 30 -11.65 3.01 -8.85
CA THR A 30 -12.42 1.76 -8.69
C THR A 30 -13.47 1.60 -9.79
N ARG A 31 -14.13 2.68 -10.19
CA ARG A 31 -15.10 2.71 -11.27
C ARG A 31 -14.52 2.25 -12.61
N ASP A 32 -13.27 2.63 -12.91
CA ASP A 32 -12.60 2.23 -14.15
C ASP A 32 -12.27 0.72 -14.13
N GLN A 33 -11.91 0.18 -12.96
CA GLN A 33 -11.65 -1.25 -12.79
C GLN A 33 -12.93 -2.07 -12.91
N ILE A 34 -14.05 -1.59 -12.37
CA ILE A 34 -15.37 -2.22 -12.57
C ILE A 34 -15.74 -2.22 -14.06
N ALA A 35 -15.55 -1.10 -14.76
CA ALA A 35 -15.81 -1.01 -16.19
C ALA A 35 -14.94 -1.98 -17.00
N ASN A 36 -13.68 -2.19 -16.62
CA ASN A 36 -12.79 -3.17 -17.25
C ASN A 36 -13.33 -4.61 -17.08
N ILE A 37 -13.77 -4.98 -15.88
CA ILE A 37 -14.37 -6.31 -15.62
C ILE A 37 -15.64 -6.49 -16.46
N LEU A 38 -16.54 -5.52 -16.48
CA LEU A 38 -17.76 -5.58 -17.29
C LEU A 38 -17.45 -5.76 -18.78
N ARG A 39 -16.46 -5.02 -19.30
CA ARG A 39 -16.02 -5.16 -20.69
C ARG A 39 -15.45 -6.55 -21.00
N ILE A 40 -14.69 -7.16 -20.07
CA ILE A 40 -14.20 -8.53 -20.20
C ILE A 40 -15.38 -9.51 -20.26
N MET A 41 -16.39 -9.33 -19.38
CA MET A 41 -17.59 -10.17 -19.36
C MET A 41 -18.40 -10.06 -20.67
N GLU A 42 -18.56 -8.86 -21.18
CA GLU A 42 -19.24 -8.62 -22.48
C GLU A 42 -18.51 -9.31 -23.62
N LYS A 43 -17.19 -9.17 -23.68
CA LYS A 43 -16.37 -9.85 -24.70
C LYS A 43 -16.42 -11.36 -24.59
N ALA A 44 -16.37 -11.91 -23.39
CA ALA A 44 -16.49 -13.35 -23.18
C ALA A 44 -17.84 -13.88 -23.67
N ARG A 45 -18.94 -13.13 -23.43
CA ARG A 45 -20.28 -13.45 -23.92
C ARG A 45 -20.35 -13.39 -25.46
N GLU A 46 -19.79 -12.35 -26.06
CA GLU A 46 -19.73 -12.17 -27.52
C GLU A 46 -19.04 -13.36 -28.21
N PHE A 47 -17.93 -13.83 -27.63
CA PHE A 47 -17.18 -14.96 -28.16
C PHE A 47 -17.61 -16.33 -27.60
N GLN A 48 -18.69 -16.39 -26.83
CA GLN A 48 -19.21 -17.61 -26.18
C GLN A 48 -18.13 -18.37 -25.37
N LYS A 49 -17.24 -17.64 -24.71
CA LYS A 49 -16.17 -18.20 -23.87
C LYS A 49 -16.53 -18.10 -22.40
N ASN A 50 -16.33 -19.19 -21.68
CA ASN A 50 -16.43 -19.16 -20.22
C ASN A 50 -15.23 -18.41 -19.63
N ILE A 51 -15.49 -17.52 -18.66
CA ILE A 51 -14.48 -16.87 -17.84
C ILE A 51 -14.77 -17.12 -16.38
N TYR A 52 -13.71 -17.17 -15.59
CA TYR A 52 -13.78 -17.39 -14.15
C TYR A 52 -13.02 -16.26 -13.46
N PHE A 53 -13.62 -15.71 -12.41
CA PHE A 53 -13.01 -14.67 -11.60
C PHE A 53 -12.69 -15.23 -10.22
N CYS A 54 -11.50 -14.92 -9.71
CA CYS A 54 -11.11 -15.16 -8.33
C CYS A 54 -10.77 -13.81 -7.68
N PHE A 55 -11.46 -13.49 -6.60
CA PHE A 55 -11.20 -12.29 -5.81
C PHE A 55 -10.50 -12.68 -4.51
N ILE A 56 -9.34 -12.08 -4.26
CA ILE A 56 -8.56 -12.34 -3.06
C ILE A 56 -8.59 -11.08 -2.20
N ASP A 57 -9.15 -11.19 -1.01
CA ASP A 57 -9.18 -10.12 -0.01
C ASP A 57 -8.22 -10.46 1.14
N TYR A 58 -7.27 -9.57 1.40
CA TYR A 58 -6.28 -9.74 2.46
C TYR A 58 -6.81 -9.19 3.78
N ALA A 59 -6.97 -10.05 4.77
CA ALA A 59 -7.28 -9.63 6.13
C ALA A 59 -6.15 -8.77 6.69
N LYS A 60 -6.48 -7.57 7.18
CA LYS A 60 -5.53 -6.65 7.85
C LYS A 60 -4.27 -6.35 7.02
N ALA A 61 -4.43 -6.15 5.70
CA ALA A 61 -3.33 -5.97 4.76
C ALA A 61 -2.29 -4.94 5.22
N PHE A 62 -2.73 -3.76 5.69
CA PHE A 62 -1.84 -2.70 6.21
C PHE A 62 -1.09 -3.11 7.48
N ASP A 63 -1.72 -3.88 8.36
CA ASP A 63 -1.13 -4.30 9.63
C ASP A 63 -0.10 -5.43 9.45
N CYS A 64 -0.12 -6.10 8.28
CA CYS A 64 0.76 -7.24 7.99
C CYS A 64 2.04 -6.87 7.24
N VAL A 65 2.25 -5.63 6.87
CA VAL A 65 3.44 -5.17 6.13
C VAL A 65 4.71 -5.40 6.97
N ASP A 66 5.62 -6.23 6.46
CA ASP A 66 6.89 -6.54 7.13
C ASP A 66 7.91 -5.41 6.94
N HIS A 67 8.32 -4.75 8.02
CA HIS A 67 9.28 -3.65 7.98
C HIS A 67 10.64 -4.07 7.41
N LYS A 68 11.09 -5.32 7.65
CA LYS A 68 12.39 -5.79 7.14
C LYS A 68 12.39 -5.89 5.60
N LYS A 69 11.25 -6.29 5.04
CA LYS A 69 11.07 -6.34 3.58
C LYS A 69 10.83 -4.93 3.02
N LEU A 70 9.99 -4.16 3.69
CA LEU A 70 9.61 -2.80 3.27
C LEU A 70 10.83 -1.90 3.01
N TRP A 71 11.89 -2.00 3.81
CA TRP A 71 13.07 -1.14 3.67
C TRP A 71 14.09 -1.61 2.62
N LYS A 72 13.90 -2.77 2.00
CA LYS A 72 14.73 -3.25 0.89
C LYS A 72 14.21 -2.73 -0.45
N ILE A 73 12.91 -2.71 -0.64
CA ILE A 73 12.25 -2.36 -1.88
C ILE A 73 12.58 -0.94 -2.38
N PRO A 74 12.61 0.12 -1.55
CA PRO A 74 12.96 1.46 -2.01
C PRO A 74 14.30 1.54 -2.72
N THR A 75 15.30 0.81 -2.25
CA THR A 75 16.62 0.75 -2.90
C THR A 75 16.53 0.07 -4.26
N GLU A 76 15.78 -1.01 -4.38
CA GLU A 76 15.51 -1.70 -5.64
C GLU A 76 14.77 -0.82 -6.65
N MET A 77 13.88 0.05 -6.18
CA MET A 77 13.13 1.04 -6.99
C MET A 77 13.95 2.31 -7.30
N GLY A 78 15.23 2.37 -6.98
CA GLY A 78 16.06 3.55 -7.21
C GLY A 78 15.70 4.78 -6.37
N ILE A 79 14.97 4.60 -5.27
CA ILE A 79 14.66 5.69 -4.33
C ILE A 79 15.96 6.07 -3.59
N PRO A 80 16.34 7.36 -3.56
CA PRO A 80 17.54 7.80 -2.88
C PRO A 80 17.61 7.42 -1.40
N ASP A 81 18.78 6.99 -0.94
CA ASP A 81 18.99 6.49 0.42
C ASP A 81 18.53 7.47 1.51
N HIS A 82 18.70 8.77 1.30
CA HIS A 82 18.27 9.77 2.27
C HIS A 82 16.74 9.78 2.46
N LEU A 83 15.94 9.51 1.41
CA LEU A 83 14.48 9.40 1.52
C LEU A 83 14.08 8.10 2.22
N THR A 84 14.74 6.99 1.88
CA THR A 84 14.55 5.70 2.53
C THR A 84 14.89 5.77 4.02
N CYS A 85 15.99 6.43 4.37
CA CYS A 85 16.39 6.67 5.75
C CYS A 85 15.35 7.50 6.52
N LEU A 86 14.83 8.57 5.93
CA LEU A 86 13.76 9.37 6.53
C LEU A 86 12.49 8.54 6.78
N LEU A 87 12.10 7.71 5.81
CA LEU A 87 10.95 6.81 5.97
C LEU A 87 11.16 5.82 7.10
N ARG A 88 12.33 5.18 7.11
CA ARG A 88 12.70 4.20 8.14
C ARG A 88 12.67 4.83 9.54
N ASN A 89 13.21 6.04 9.69
CA ASN A 89 13.21 6.76 10.97
C ASN A 89 11.81 7.12 11.47
N LEU A 90 10.80 7.22 10.59
CA LEU A 90 9.41 7.40 11.00
C LEU A 90 8.80 6.13 11.65
N TYR A 91 9.41 4.97 11.43
CA TYR A 91 8.91 3.67 11.90
C TYR A 91 9.79 3.01 12.96
N VAL A 92 11.05 3.42 13.08
CA VAL A 92 11.98 2.88 14.08
C VAL A 92 11.56 3.30 15.49
N GLY A 93 11.53 2.34 16.41
CA GLY A 93 11.23 2.59 17.82
C GLY A 93 9.78 3.03 18.08
N GLN A 94 8.85 2.73 17.17
CA GLN A 94 7.45 3.02 17.41
C GLN A 94 6.89 2.14 18.50
N GLU A 95 6.22 2.78 19.46
CA GLU A 95 5.48 2.13 20.53
C GLU A 95 4.02 2.52 20.47
N ALA A 96 3.18 1.65 20.96
CA ALA A 96 1.76 1.91 21.08
C ALA A 96 1.23 1.45 22.45
N THR A 97 0.12 2.03 22.83
CA THR A 97 -0.69 1.61 23.96
C THR A 97 -2.16 1.65 23.54
N VAL A 98 -2.98 0.79 24.10
CA VAL A 98 -4.40 0.71 23.80
C VAL A 98 -5.20 1.22 24.98
N ARG A 99 -6.09 2.16 24.73
CA ARG A 99 -7.05 2.66 25.73
C ARG A 99 -8.29 1.78 25.71
N THR A 100 -8.61 1.18 26.83
CA THR A 100 -9.80 0.36 27.04
C THR A 100 -10.75 1.02 28.04
N GLY A 101 -11.95 0.49 28.19
CA GLY A 101 -12.88 0.94 29.25
C GLY A 101 -12.36 0.73 30.67
N HIS A 102 -11.34 -0.11 30.85
CA HIS A 102 -10.74 -0.44 32.14
C HIS A 102 -9.38 0.21 32.41
N GLY A 103 -8.91 1.08 31.48
CA GLY A 103 -7.62 1.74 31.58
C GLY A 103 -6.81 1.66 30.30
N THR A 104 -5.50 1.85 30.43
CA THR A 104 -4.56 1.84 29.31
C THR A 104 -3.61 0.66 29.48
N THR A 105 -3.31 -0.06 28.39
CA THR A 105 -2.33 -1.14 28.41
C THR A 105 -0.92 -0.62 28.64
N ASP A 106 0.02 -1.50 28.98
CA ASP A 106 1.44 -1.18 28.91
C ASP A 106 1.86 -0.86 27.47
N TRP A 107 2.95 -0.11 27.33
CA TRP A 107 3.54 0.23 26.04
C TRP A 107 4.14 -1.01 25.38
N PHE A 108 3.88 -1.21 24.11
CA PHE A 108 4.45 -2.30 23.32
C PHE A 108 5.05 -1.80 22.02
N GLN A 109 6.09 -2.46 21.57
CA GLN A 109 6.81 -2.13 20.34
C GLN A 109 6.00 -2.53 19.09
N ILE A 110 5.99 -1.65 18.08
CA ILE A 110 5.39 -1.94 16.78
C ILE A 110 6.50 -2.36 15.81
N GLY A 111 6.53 -3.64 15.44
CA GLY A 111 7.53 -4.23 14.54
C GLY A 111 7.06 -4.48 13.12
N LYS A 112 5.79 -4.24 12.80
CA LYS A 112 5.17 -4.47 11.49
C LYS A 112 3.99 -3.55 11.25
N GLY A 113 3.55 -3.48 10.01
CA GLY A 113 2.39 -2.70 9.59
C GLY A 113 2.72 -1.28 9.18
N VAL A 114 1.81 -0.66 8.45
CA VAL A 114 1.83 0.76 8.09
C VAL A 114 0.62 1.45 8.70
N ARG A 115 0.79 2.70 9.12
CA ARG A 115 -0.23 3.44 9.89
C ARG A 115 -1.47 3.69 9.04
N GLN A 116 -2.61 3.18 9.46
CA GLN A 116 -3.90 3.51 8.84
C GLN A 116 -4.19 5.01 8.99
N GLY A 117 -4.70 5.64 7.91
CA GLY A 117 -4.94 7.08 7.89
C GLY A 117 -3.72 7.98 7.66
N CYS A 118 -2.51 7.44 7.63
CA CYS A 118 -1.32 8.20 7.28
C CYS A 118 -1.22 8.41 5.77
N VAL A 119 -0.87 9.61 5.36
CA VAL A 119 -0.71 10.00 3.94
C VAL A 119 0.34 9.15 3.21
N LEU A 120 1.36 8.65 3.91
CA LEU A 120 2.43 7.83 3.34
C LEU A 120 2.04 6.35 3.19
N SER A 121 1.13 5.84 4.01
CA SER A 121 0.84 4.41 4.07
C SER A 121 0.37 3.81 2.76
N PRO A 122 -0.50 4.45 1.94
CA PRO A 122 -0.84 3.95 0.63
C PRO A 122 0.36 3.80 -0.31
N CYS A 123 1.32 4.73 -0.22
CA CYS A 123 2.55 4.69 -1.02
C CYS A 123 3.47 3.55 -0.55
N LEU A 124 3.64 3.39 0.76
CA LEU A 124 4.44 2.32 1.36
C LEU A 124 3.83 0.94 1.16
N PHE A 125 2.52 0.84 1.06
CA PHE A 125 1.83 -0.42 0.77
C PHE A 125 2.03 -0.87 -0.68
N ASN A 126 2.31 0.05 -1.59
CA ASN A 126 2.62 -0.23 -2.99
C ASN A 126 4.10 -0.60 -3.23
N PHE A 127 4.93 -0.61 -2.21
CA PHE A 127 6.29 -1.16 -2.26
C PHE A 127 6.22 -2.71 -2.09
#